data_2ad69021eea2dca438d69e5b0630c481
#
_entry.id   2ad69021eea2dca438d69e5b0630c481
#
_cell.length_a   1.000
_cell.length_b   1.000
_cell.length_c   1.000
_cell.angle_alpha   90.00
_cell.angle_beta   90.00
_cell.angle_gamma   90.00
#
_symmetry.space_group_name_H-M   'P 1'
#
loop_
_entity.id
_entity.type
_entity.pdbx_description
1 polymer ?
#
loop_
_entity_poly.entity_id
_entity_poly.type
_entity_poly.pdbx_seq_one_letter_code
_entity_poly.pdbx_strand_id
1 'polypeptide(L)'
;MKNKGIFCFICSNKFAKAKYGEKLRKFILNNQLKIYNDFTGIKVFKEASVDTCVIQIKKDFVKDNEIFVNDDYYMSQNKLNSNSFTFNSPEILNLRDKIFNQGTMIKDLDIQINYGIKTGFNDAFIIDEETKNRLIREDSNNKEIIKPLLRGRDINKWKIMYKNLYLIHSVDGLDTKNKYPSIYKFLSQYQEKLEKRYDKGRYWYNLRSCKYDDLFEKEKIIYSEIVPEPRFVYDDNKYYMGATGFILNSTEINLKYLVSLLNSKLLFWYFKDIGYNLGGKGFRYKKIFIEQLPIKTTDSYTENILADLIDQILLYNKNFVEETDSFQEFLIEMMDVQKISTKLENYFNLSLNRFLKEVKKQNGNINDENLKDSLIKRYKYSCEKLKQLQSDILILETKMNKMIYSIYNLNEEEIEIIETDLENI
;
A
#
# COMPACT_ATOMS: atom_id res chain seq x y z
N MET A 1 -24.95 34.97 -11.50
CA MET A 1 -25.86 35.22 -10.34
C MET A 1 -25.90 36.69 -9.99
N LYS A 2 -27.10 37.25 -9.69
CA LYS A 2 -27.23 38.56 -9.06
C LYS A 2 -26.64 38.54 -7.65
N ASN A 3 -26.31 39.69 -7.08
CA ASN A 3 -25.91 39.76 -5.66
C ASN A 3 -27.02 39.20 -4.78
N LYS A 4 -26.65 38.42 -3.77
CA LYS A 4 -27.55 37.66 -2.89
C LYS A 4 -28.39 36.57 -3.58
N GLY A 5 -28.15 36.33 -4.90
CA GLY A 5 -28.83 35.27 -5.63
C GLY A 5 -28.34 33.89 -5.14
N ILE A 6 -29.24 32.90 -5.21
CA ILE A 6 -28.95 31.50 -4.85
C ILE A 6 -28.79 30.69 -6.15
N PHE A 7 -27.79 29.80 -6.14
CA PHE A 7 -27.53 28.82 -7.17
C PHE A 7 -27.61 27.43 -6.52
N CYS A 8 -28.40 26.55 -7.09
CA CYS A 8 -28.47 25.15 -6.67
C CYS A 8 -28.20 24.27 -7.90
N PHE A 9 -27.32 23.29 -7.75
CA PHE A 9 -26.91 22.44 -8.86
C PHE A 9 -26.49 21.05 -8.41
N ILE A 10 -26.85 20.04 -9.19
CA ILE A 10 -26.32 18.68 -9.08
C ILE A 10 -25.19 18.50 -10.04
N CYS A 11 -24.05 18.01 -9.58
CA CYS A 11 -22.86 17.76 -10.39
C CYS A 11 -22.02 16.62 -9.85
N SER A 12 -20.93 16.26 -10.56
CA SER A 12 -19.96 15.34 -10.00
C SER A 12 -19.29 15.91 -8.76
N ASN A 13 -19.19 15.12 -7.68
CA ASN A 13 -18.52 15.49 -6.44
C ASN A 13 -16.97 15.58 -6.59
N LYS A 14 -16.40 15.12 -7.71
CA LYS A 14 -14.94 15.08 -7.94
C LYS A 14 -14.25 16.44 -7.87
N PHE A 15 -14.98 17.55 -8.12
CA PHE A 15 -14.41 18.89 -7.96
C PHE A 15 -13.95 19.16 -6.52
N ALA A 16 -14.57 18.51 -5.54
CA ALA A 16 -14.24 18.70 -4.12
C ALA A 16 -12.78 18.29 -3.82
N LYS A 17 -12.29 17.22 -4.40
CA LYS A 17 -10.93 16.67 -4.13
C LYS A 17 -9.95 16.79 -5.31
N ALA A 18 -10.42 16.78 -6.55
CA ALA A 18 -9.55 16.74 -7.72
C ALA A 18 -8.82 18.08 -7.98
N LYS A 19 -7.59 18.00 -8.52
CA LYS A 19 -6.75 19.17 -8.81
C LYS A 19 -7.44 20.18 -9.74
N TYR A 20 -8.18 19.73 -10.75
CA TYR A 20 -8.90 20.62 -11.68
C TYR A 20 -10.00 21.45 -10.99
N GLY A 21 -10.51 21.02 -9.84
CA GLY A 21 -11.53 21.71 -9.05
C GLY A 21 -11.03 22.92 -8.26
N GLU A 22 -9.72 23.15 -8.16
CA GLU A 22 -9.14 24.21 -7.31
C GLU A 22 -9.74 25.60 -7.57
N LYS A 23 -9.91 25.99 -8.84
CA LYS A 23 -10.51 27.28 -9.19
C LYS A 23 -11.97 27.40 -8.75
N LEU A 24 -12.74 26.30 -8.87
CA LEU A 24 -14.12 26.24 -8.42
C LEU A 24 -14.20 26.32 -6.89
N ARG A 25 -13.33 25.59 -6.19
CA ARG A 25 -13.25 25.66 -4.73
C ARG A 25 -12.93 27.08 -4.24
N LYS A 26 -11.93 27.74 -4.84
CA LYS A 26 -11.61 29.15 -4.53
C LYS A 26 -12.82 30.07 -4.77
N PHE A 27 -13.57 29.86 -5.86
CA PHE A 27 -14.81 30.60 -6.13
C PHE A 27 -15.86 30.34 -5.06
N ILE A 28 -16.08 29.09 -4.64
CA ILE A 28 -17.03 28.72 -3.61
C ILE A 28 -16.63 29.35 -2.26
N LEU A 29 -15.36 29.33 -1.87
CA LEU A 29 -14.86 29.94 -0.63
C LEU A 29 -15.06 31.46 -0.56
N ASN A 30 -15.15 32.14 -1.69
CA ASN A 30 -15.45 33.57 -1.78
C ASN A 30 -16.95 33.86 -1.75
N ASN A 31 -17.80 32.85 -1.56
CA ASN A 31 -19.25 32.94 -1.50
C ASN A 31 -19.74 32.07 -0.31
N GLN A 32 -21.02 32.04 -0.03
CA GLN A 32 -21.58 31.14 0.99
C GLN A 32 -21.98 29.81 0.34
N LEU A 33 -21.32 28.72 0.70
CA LEU A 33 -21.84 27.38 0.48
C LEU A 33 -22.88 27.10 1.57
N LYS A 34 -24.14 26.93 1.20
CA LYS A 34 -25.24 26.74 2.15
C LYS A 34 -25.58 25.29 2.39
N ILE A 35 -25.52 24.48 1.32
CA ILE A 35 -25.82 23.04 1.36
C ILE A 35 -24.78 22.30 0.53
N TYR A 36 -24.36 21.17 1.06
CA TYR A 36 -23.58 20.17 0.34
C TYR A 36 -24.13 18.78 0.70
N ASN A 37 -24.75 18.09 -0.26
CA ASN A 37 -25.22 16.72 -0.09
C ASN A 37 -24.44 15.81 -1.04
N ASP A 38 -23.72 14.83 -0.49
CA ASP A 38 -22.92 13.85 -1.24
C ASP A 38 -23.71 12.55 -1.45
N PHE A 39 -23.77 12.11 -2.67
CA PHE A 39 -24.44 10.87 -3.07
C PHE A 39 -23.42 9.82 -3.55
N THR A 40 -22.20 9.83 -2.97
CA THR A 40 -21.19 8.80 -3.26
C THR A 40 -21.76 7.41 -2.96
N GLY A 41 -21.59 6.48 -3.91
CA GLY A 41 -22.12 5.12 -3.80
C GLY A 41 -23.63 4.98 -4.10
N ILE A 42 -24.36 6.08 -4.23
CA ILE A 42 -25.78 6.09 -4.59
C ILE A 42 -25.92 6.36 -6.09
N LYS A 43 -26.58 5.47 -6.80
CA LYS A 43 -26.82 5.63 -8.25
C LYS A 43 -27.97 6.62 -8.48
N VAL A 44 -27.66 7.90 -8.58
CA VAL A 44 -28.65 8.98 -8.81
C VAL A 44 -29.15 8.97 -10.25
N PHE A 45 -28.27 8.74 -11.23
CA PHE A 45 -28.63 8.72 -12.66
C PHE A 45 -28.57 7.30 -13.22
N LYS A 46 -29.61 6.89 -13.98
CA LYS A 46 -29.70 5.51 -14.53
C LYS A 46 -28.57 5.18 -15.49
N GLU A 47 -28.10 6.14 -16.30
CA GLU A 47 -27.15 5.92 -17.38
C GLU A 47 -25.73 6.40 -17.09
N ALA A 48 -25.52 7.13 -15.99
CA ALA A 48 -24.21 7.62 -15.62
C ALA A 48 -23.67 6.95 -14.34
N SER A 49 -22.46 6.40 -14.41
CA SER A 49 -21.74 5.85 -13.28
C SER A 49 -20.79 6.91 -12.69
N VAL A 50 -21.35 8.00 -12.20
CA VAL A 50 -20.63 9.13 -11.61
C VAL A 50 -21.15 9.38 -10.22
N ASP A 51 -20.26 9.47 -9.24
CA ASP A 51 -20.61 9.97 -7.92
C ASP A 51 -20.97 11.44 -8.01
N THR A 52 -22.13 11.79 -7.46
CA THR A 52 -22.72 13.12 -7.58
C THR A 52 -22.86 13.80 -6.23
N CYS A 53 -22.96 15.11 -6.26
CA CYS A 53 -23.37 15.92 -5.11
C CYS A 53 -24.35 17.01 -5.52
N VAL A 54 -25.13 17.48 -4.57
CA VAL A 54 -25.95 18.71 -4.68
C VAL A 54 -25.24 19.81 -3.90
N ILE A 55 -25.06 20.95 -4.56
CA ILE A 55 -24.51 22.16 -3.92
C ILE A 55 -25.49 23.30 -4.01
N GLN A 56 -25.60 24.06 -2.92
CA GLN A 56 -26.33 25.32 -2.91
C GLN A 56 -25.40 26.45 -2.50
N ILE A 57 -25.23 27.44 -3.39
CA ILE A 57 -24.32 28.57 -3.18
C ILE A 57 -25.13 29.87 -3.22
N LYS A 58 -24.94 30.74 -2.22
CA LYS A 58 -25.45 32.10 -2.23
C LYS A 58 -24.30 33.05 -2.60
N LYS A 59 -24.53 33.91 -3.61
CA LYS A 59 -23.57 34.94 -3.99
C LYS A 59 -23.54 36.06 -2.96
N ASP A 60 -22.86 35.84 -1.89
CA ASP A 60 -22.67 36.74 -0.76
C ASP A 60 -21.48 36.26 0.06
N PHE A 61 -20.77 37.13 0.76
CA PHE A 61 -19.69 36.75 1.64
C PHE A 61 -20.11 36.99 3.10
N VAL A 62 -19.96 35.95 3.91
CA VAL A 62 -20.14 36.03 5.37
C VAL A 62 -18.96 35.29 6.02
N LYS A 63 -18.30 35.94 6.97
CA LYS A 63 -17.07 35.42 7.59
C LYS A 63 -17.29 34.07 8.29
N ASP A 64 -18.42 33.89 8.95
CA ASP A 64 -18.73 32.70 9.76
C ASP A 64 -19.95 31.95 9.16
N ASN A 65 -19.81 31.55 7.87
CA ASN A 65 -20.86 30.79 7.23
C ASN A 65 -20.84 29.32 7.67
N GLU A 66 -22.02 28.80 7.98
CA GLU A 66 -22.24 27.38 8.21
C GLU A 66 -22.83 26.71 6.97
N ILE A 67 -22.39 25.48 6.73
CA ILE A 67 -22.81 24.61 5.64
C ILE A 67 -23.65 23.50 6.24
N PHE A 68 -24.86 23.30 5.73
CA PHE A 68 -25.66 22.12 6.05
C PHE A 68 -25.22 20.95 5.16
N VAL A 69 -24.74 19.88 5.75
CA VAL A 69 -24.09 18.76 5.06
C VAL A 69 -24.94 17.50 5.18
N ASN A 70 -25.22 16.85 4.06
CA ASN A 70 -25.92 15.56 3.93
C ASN A 70 -27.30 15.51 4.62
N ASP A 71 -27.97 16.67 4.74
CA ASP A 71 -29.21 16.82 5.50
C ASP A 71 -29.12 16.35 6.96
N ASP A 72 -27.90 16.38 7.54
CA ASP A 72 -27.62 15.78 8.86
C ASP A 72 -27.01 16.78 9.83
N TYR A 73 -25.88 17.43 9.49
CA TYR A 73 -25.14 18.30 10.41
C TYR A 73 -24.70 19.62 9.78
N TYR A 74 -24.36 20.58 10.67
CA TYR A 74 -23.75 21.86 10.26
C TYR A 74 -22.24 21.84 10.50
N MET A 75 -21.48 22.37 9.53
CA MET A 75 -20.06 22.62 9.68
C MET A 75 -19.66 24.04 9.26
N SER A 76 -18.64 24.59 9.89
CA SER A 76 -18.10 25.90 9.52
C SER A 76 -17.39 25.83 8.15
N GLN A 77 -17.74 26.75 7.23
CA GLN A 77 -17.06 26.90 5.94
C GLN A 77 -15.57 27.24 6.10
N ASN A 78 -15.16 27.85 7.21
CA ASN A 78 -13.76 28.18 7.50
C ASN A 78 -12.85 26.93 7.65
N LYS A 79 -13.43 25.74 7.88
CA LYS A 79 -12.70 24.46 7.89
C LYS A 79 -12.36 23.94 6.48
N LEU A 80 -12.97 24.53 5.43
CA LEU A 80 -12.65 24.18 4.04
C LEU A 80 -11.45 24.99 3.52
N ASN A 81 -10.64 24.37 2.66
CA ASN A 81 -9.56 25.05 1.98
C ASN A 81 -9.56 24.75 0.47
N SER A 82 -8.89 25.59 -0.31
CA SER A 82 -8.90 25.47 -1.78
C SER A 82 -8.18 24.24 -2.33
N ASN A 83 -7.37 23.55 -1.53
CA ASN A 83 -6.63 22.36 -2.00
C ASN A 83 -7.56 21.13 -2.07
N SER A 84 -8.45 21.00 -1.08
CA SER A 84 -9.43 19.92 -1.01
C SER A 84 -10.60 20.34 -0.13
N PHE A 85 -11.84 20.03 -0.53
CA PHE A 85 -13.00 20.12 0.34
C PHE A 85 -13.24 18.76 0.98
N THR A 86 -13.28 18.74 2.31
CA THR A 86 -13.67 17.59 3.12
C THR A 86 -14.81 18.01 4.02
N PHE A 87 -15.92 17.31 3.89
CA PHE A 87 -17.15 17.60 4.64
C PHE A 87 -17.29 16.55 5.74
N ASN A 88 -16.74 16.85 6.92
CA ASN A 88 -16.78 15.98 8.08
C ASN A 88 -17.64 16.63 9.18
N SER A 89 -18.30 15.81 10.00
CA SER A 89 -19.02 16.29 11.15
C SER A 89 -18.09 16.99 12.16
N PRO A 90 -18.61 17.86 13.04
CA PRO A 90 -17.80 18.50 14.08
C PRO A 90 -17.03 17.50 14.94
N GLU A 91 -17.63 16.35 15.26
CA GLU A 91 -16.99 15.28 16.05
C GLU A 91 -15.78 14.72 15.32
N ILE A 92 -15.91 14.39 14.03
CA ILE A 92 -14.79 13.91 13.19
C ILE A 92 -13.70 14.98 13.09
N LEU A 93 -14.05 16.24 12.89
CA LEU A 93 -13.08 17.34 12.81
C LEU A 93 -12.31 17.50 14.13
N ASN A 94 -13.01 17.47 15.26
CA ASN A 94 -12.38 17.57 16.59
C ASN A 94 -11.46 16.39 16.87
N LEU A 95 -11.89 15.17 16.51
CA LEU A 95 -11.04 13.98 16.64
C LEU A 95 -9.78 14.06 15.77
N ARG A 96 -9.90 14.55 14.54
CA ARG A 96 -8.74 14.78 13.65
C ARG A 96 -7.79 15.82 14.21
N ASP A 97 -8.32 16.94 14.70
CA ASP A 97 -7.52 17.99 15.34
C ASP A 97 -6.81 17.45 16.60
N LYS A 98 -7.48 16.60 17.41
CA LYS A 98 -6.90 15.92 18.57
C LYS A 98 -5.73 15.03 18.16
N ILE A 99 -5.92 14.16 17.17
CA ILE A 99 -4.88 13.25 16.68
C ILE A 99 -3.70 14.04 16.12
N PHE A 100 -3.97 15.08 15.32
CA PHE A 100 -2.95 15.96 14.76
C PHE A 100 -2.09 16.62 15.84
N ASN A 101 -2.71 17.17 16.87
CA ASN A 101 -2.04 17.90 17.94
C ASN A 101 -1.24 16.98 18.89
N GLN A 102 -1.47 15.69 18.85
CA GLN A 102 -0.74 14.69 19.65
C GLN A 102 0.45 14.07 18.94
N GLY A 103 0.60 14.27 17.64
CA GLY A 103 1.72 13.71 16.87
C GLY A 103 2.56 14.77 16.20
N THR A 104 3.74 14.37 15.75
CA THR A 104 4.61 15.16 14.85
C THR A 104 4.46 14.60 13.43
N MET A 105 4.31 15.48 12.44
CA MET A 105 4.21 15.03 11.06
C MET A 105 5.47 14.28 10.62
N ILE A 106 5.32 13.21 9.84
CA ILE A 106 6.46 12.44 9.32
C ILE A 106 7.51 13.32 8.66
N LYS A 107 7.12 14.36 7.92
CA LYS A 107 8.05 15.31 7.28
C LYS A 107 8.95 16.10 8.23
N ASP A 108 8.54 16.21 9.49
CA ASP A 108 9.22 16.97 10.53
C ASP A 108 10.02 16.05 11.49
N LEU A 109 10.06 14.74 11.18
CA LEU A 109 10.82 13.70 11.88
C LEU A 109 12.03 13.24 11.04
N ASP A 110 12.99 12.56 11.67
CA ASP A 110 14.07 11.86 10.96
C ASP A 110 13.54 10.61 10.23
N ILE A 111 12.69 10.84 9.23
CA ILE A 111 12.12 9.79 8.39
C ILE A 111 12.34 10.14 6.92
N GLN A 112 13.08 9.30 6.22
CA GLN A 112 13.35 9.46 4.80
C GLN A 112 12.42 8.55 4.00
N ILE A 113 11.61 9.14 3.10
CA ILE A 113 10.76 8.41 2.16
C ILE A 113 11.33 8.55 0.75
N ASN A 114 11.67 7.43 0.14
CA ASN A 114 12.30 7.37 -1.17
C ASN A 114 11.55 6.41 -2.11
N TYR A 115 11.62 6.70 -3.41
CA TYR A 115 11.03 5.86 -4.46
C TYR A 115 11.88 4.60 -4.66
N GLY A 116 11.22 3.53 -5.13
CA GLY A 116 11.92 2.36 -5.64
C GLY A 116 12.72 2.66 -6.94
N ILE A 117 13.57 1.73 -7.31
CA ILE A 117 14.47 1.85 -8.48
C ILE A 117 13.68 1.91 -9.78
N LYS A 118 13.99 2.91 -10.60
CA LYS A 118 13.48 3.04 -11.97
C LYS A 118 14.50 2.52 -12.94
N THR A 119 14.18 1.46 -13.66
CA THR A 119 15.06 0.86 -14.66
C THR A 119 15.00 1.56 -16.03
N GLY A 120 13.89 2.25 -16.30
CA GLY A 120 13.58 2.78 -17.63
C GLY A 120 13.28 1.71 -18.69
N PHE A 121 13.68 0.44 -18.44
CA PHE A 121 13.34 -0.73 -19.27
C PHE A 121 13.48 -2.02 -18.45
N ASN A 122 12.36 -2.51 -17.93
CA ASN A 122 12.33 -3.62 -16.98
C ASN A 122 12.86 -4.93 -17.56
N ASP A 123 12.58 -5.24 -18.83
CA ASP A 123 12.94 -6.52 -19.44
C ASP A 123 14.44 -6.79 -19.48
N ALA A 124 15.26 -5.75 -19.43
CA ALA A 124 16.72 -5.88 -19.39
C ALA A 124 17.28 -5.98 -17.96
N PHE A 125 16.64 -5.32 -16.98
CA PHE A 125 17.20 -5.19 -15.62
C PHE A 125 16.50 -6.06 -14.59
N ILE A 126 15.28 -6.55 -14.87
CA ILE A 126 14.54 -7.44 -13.97
C ILE A 126 14.58 -8.83 -14.54
N ILE A 127 15.27 -9.74 -13.85
CA ILE A 127 15.49 -11.11 -14.27
C ILE A 127 14.84 -12.10 -13.28
N ASP A 128 14.55 -13.28 -13.79
CA ASP A 128 14.07 -14.41 -13.01
C ASP A 128 15.22 -15.18 -12.35
N GLU A 129 14.88 -16.17 -11.56
CA GLU A 129 15.82 -17.01 -10.84
C GLU A 129 16.69 -17.88 -11.79
N GLU A 130 16.15 -18.37 -12.89
CA GLU A 130 16.87 -19.15 -13.88
C GLU A 130 17.98 -18.31 -14.51
N THR A 131 17.66 -17.11 -14.97
CA THR A 131 18.61 -16.16 -15.55
C THR A 131 19.66 -15.73 -14.53
N LYS A 132 19.27 -15.44 -13.28
CA LYS A 132 20.22 -15.16 -12.19
C LYS A 132 21.20 -16.31 -11.99
N ASN A 133 20.69 -17.54 -11.87
CA ASN A 133 21.53 -18.72 -11.62
C ASN A 133 22.47 -18.99 -12.79
N ARG A 134 22.03 -18.77 -14.03
CA ARG A 134 22.89 -18.86 -15.22
C ARG A 134 23.99 -17.81 -15.19
N LEU A 135 23.67 -16.54 -14.96
CA LEU A 135 24.67 -15.46 -14.92
C LEU A 135 25.69 -15.65 -13.79
N ILE A 136 25.27 -16.13 -12.61
CA ILE A 136 26.18 -16.42 -11.48
C ILE A 136 27.07 -17.62 -11.79
N ARG A 137 26.59 -18.62 -12.55
CA ARG A 137 27.47 -19.76 -13.03
C ARG A 137 28.47 -19.32 -14.06
N GLU A 138 28.14 -18.35 -14.94
CA GLU A 138 29.07 -17.79 -15.91
C GLU A 138 30.21 -16.99 -15.25
N ASP A 139 29.86 -16.23 -14.16
CA ASP A 139 30.84 -15.49 -13.36
C ASP A 139 30.26 -15.27 -11.95
N SER A 140 30.92 -15.82 -10.94
CA SER A 140 30.48 -15.73 -9.54
C SER A 140 30.41 -14.29 -8.97
N ASN A 141 31.21 -13.37 -9.54
CA ASN A 141 31.22 -11.95 -9.14
C ASN A 141 29.92 -11.25 -9.48
N ASN A 142 29.14 -11.78 -10.41
CA ASN A 142 27.83 -11.23 -10.77
C ASN A 142 26.86 -11.17 -9.58
N LYS A 143 27.06 -12.00 -8.56
CA LYS A 143 26.26 -11.98 -7.32
C LYS A 143 26.30 -10.61 -6.62
N GLU A 144 27.38 -9.86 -6.78
CA GLU A 144 27.54 -8.53 -6.15
C GLU A 144 26.48 -7.52 -6.62
N ILE A 145 26.12 -7.59 -7.91
CA ILE A 145 25.20 -6.63 -8.54
C ILE A 145 23.86 -7.24 -8.94
N ILE A 146 23.57 -8.48 -8.57
CA ILE A 146 22.25 -9.10 -8.71
C ILE A 146 21.56 -9.06 -7.35
N LYS A 147 20.51 -8.22 -7.22
CA LYS A 147 19.83 -7.93 -5.96
C LYS A 147 18.39 -8.46 -5.97
N PRO A 148 17.87 -9.01 -4.85
CA PRO A 148 16.47 -9.42 -4.77
C PRO A 148 15.54 -8.21 -4.93
N LEU A 149 14.53 -8.32 -5.79
CA LEU A 149 13.65 -7.21 -6.16
C LEU A 149 12.19 -7.51 -5.84
N LEU A 150 11.53 -6.53 -5.23
CA LEU A 150 10.09 -6.52 -5.00
C LEU A 150 9.39 -5.53 -5.94
N ARG A 151 8.19 -5.91 -6.35
CA ARG A 151 7.23 -5.01 -7.01
C ARG A 151 6.13 -4.63 -6.02
N GLY A 152 5.42 -3.53 -6.24
CA GLY A 152 4.33 -3.12 -5.37
C GLY A 152 3.30 -4.22 -5.09
N ARG A 153 2.96 -5.04 -6.09
CA ARG A 153 2.01 -6.16 -5.95
C ARG A 153 2.51 -7.34 -5.11
N ASP A 154 3.80 -7.39 -4.81
CA ASP A 154 4.41 -8.44 -4.00
C ASP A 154 4.33 -8.11 -2.49
N ILE A 155 3.83 -6.89 -2.16
CA ILE A 155 3.68 -6.39 -0.79
C ILE A 155 2.23 -6.52 -0.35
N ASN A 156 2.01 -7.21 0.76
CA ASN A 156 0.75 -7.27 1.48
C ASN A 156 0.95 -6.76 2.90
N LYS A 157 -0.13 -6.52 3.63
CA LYS A 157 -0.02 -6.11 5.03
C LYS A 157 0.79 -7.14 5.81
N TRP A 158 1.88 -6.72 6.46
CA TRP A 158 2.79 -7.52 7.26
C TRP A 158 3.61 -8.60 6.52
N LYS A 159 3.43 -8.83 5.22
CA LYS A 159 4.11 -9.92 4.51
C LYS A 159 4.56 -9.55 3.10
N ILE A 160 5.64 -10.16 2.71
CA ILE A 160 6.21 -10.10 1.37
C ILE A 160 5.95 -11.43 0.67
N MET A 161 5.29 -11.38 -0.48
CA MET A 161 5.07 -12.53 -1.37
C MET A 161 6.14 -12.50 -2.47
N TYR A 162 7.36 -12.86 -2.09
CA TYR A 162 8.51 -12.82 -2.98
C TYR A 162 8.32 -13.75 -4.17
N LYS A 163 8.60 -13.28 -5.37
CA LYS A 163 8.40 -14.04 -6.64
C LYS A 163 9.72 -14.34 -7.33
N ASN A 164 10.82 -14.45 -6.59
CA ASN A 164 12.15 -14.77 -7.09
C ASN A 164 12.58 -13.91 -8.29
N LEU A 165 12.32 -12.60 -8.19
CA LEU A 165 12.76 -11.62 -9.14
C LEU A 165 14.00 -10.89 -8.63
N TYR A 166 14.89 -10.58 -9.55
CA TYR A 166 16.18 -9.97 -9.23
C TYR A 166 16.42 -8.76 -10.11
N LEU A 167 17.07 -7.75 -9.55
CA LEU A 167 17.53 -6.55 -10.24
C LEU A 167 19.00 -6.72 -10.63
N ILE A 168 19.33 -6.50 -11.89
CA ILE A 168 20.70 -6.21 -12.29
C ILE A 168 21.00 -4.77 -11.89
N HIS A 169 21.70 -4.62 -10.76
CA HIS A 169 21.99 -3.34 -10.12
C HIS A 169 23.27 -2.70 -10.68
N SER A 170 23.29 -2.47 -11.98
CA SER A 170 24.37 -1.74 -12.65
C SER A 170 24.21 -0.24 -12.39
N VAL A 171 24.74 0.24 -11.26
CA VAL A 171 24.64 1.64 -10.80
C VAL A 171 25.31 2.62 -11.76
N ASP A 172 24.95 3.90 -11.65
CA ASP A 172 25.52 4.97 -12.46
C ASP A 172 27.05 5.02 -12.36
N GLY A 173 27.72 4.99 -13.50
CA GLY A 173 29.18 5.03 -13.61
C GLY A 173 29.91 3.71 -13.33
N LEU A 174 29.20 2.63 -12.96
CA LEU A 174 29.82 1.31 -12.83
C LEU A 174 30.29 0.82 -14.20
N ASP A 175 31.56 0.43 -14.29
CA ASP A 175 32.13 -0.21 -15.49
C ASP A 175 31.72 -1.69 -15.55
N THR A 176 30.43 -1.91 -15.84
CA THR A 176 29.87 -3.26 -15.97
C THR A 176 30.52 -4.04 -17.12
N LYS A 177 30.99 -3.34 -18.15
CA LYS A 177 31.64 -3.97 -19.33
C LYS A 177 32.87 -4.74 -18.94
N ASN A 178 33.75 -4.17 -18.13
CA ASN A 178 35.00 -4.78 -17.73
C ASN A 178 34.94 -5.61 -16.46
N LYS A 179 34.08 -5.18 -15.50
CA LYS A 179 33.95 -5.87 -14.18
C LYS A 179 33.01 -7.05 -14.19
N TYR A 180 31.96 -7.03 -15.04
CA TYR A 180 30.90 -8.04 -15.11
C TYR A 180 30.57 -8.38 -16.57
N PRO A 181 31.52 -8.96 -17.33
CA PRO A 181 31.38 -9.11 -18.79
C PRO A 181 30.18 -9.96 -19.21
N SER A 182 29.78 -10.95 -18.43
CA SER A 182 28.60 -11.79 -18.72
C SER A 182 27.30 -10.99 -18.59
N ILE A 183 27.17 -10.13 -17.55
CA ILE A 183 26.06 -9.21 -17.41
C ILE A 183 26.06 -8.17 -18.54
N TYR A 184 27.20 -7.62 -18.89
CA TYR A 184 27.32 -6.71 -20.04
C TYR A 184 26.83 -7.37 -21.33
N LYS A 185 27.27 -8.60 -21.59
CA LYS A 185 26.82 -9.40 -22.75
C LYS A 185 25.31 -9.63 -22.72
N PHE A 186 24.74 -9.93 -21.56
CA PHE A 186 23.30 -10.08 -21.39
C PHE A 186 22.56 -8.78 -21.70
N LEU A 187 22.99 -7.65 -21.12
CA LEU A 187 22.38 -6.33 -21.36
C LEU A 187 22.53 -5.89 -22.84
N SER A 188 23.61 -6.29 -23.53
CA SER A 188 23.83 -5.93 -24.93
C SER A 188 22.77 -6.45 -25.90
N GLN A 189 22.00 -7.48 -25.52
CA GLN A 189 20.84 -7.94 -26.30
C GLN A 189 19.73 -6.88 -26.39
N TYR A 190 19.74 -5.91 -25.47
CA TYR A 190 18.76 -4.84 -25.38
C TYR A 190 19.35 -3.46 -25.72
N GLN A 191 20.59 -3.38 -26.24
CA GLN A 191 21.36 -2.14 -26.38
C GLN A 191 20.58 -1.02 -27.05
N GLU A 192 19.96 -1.25 -28.20
CA GLU A 192 19.20 -0.21 -28.92
C GLU A 192 18.09 0.42 -28.08
N LYS A 193 17.40 -0.38 -27.25
CA LYS A 193 16.33 0.09 -26.36
C LYS A 193 16.93 0.81 -25.17
N LEU A 194 18.04 0.32 -24.65
CA LEU A 194 18.70 0.89 -23.47
C LEU A 194 19.35 2.25 -23.77
N GLU A 195 19.89 2.44 -24.96
CA GLU A 195 20.43 3.73 -25.41
C GLU A 195 19.37 4.82 -25.54
N LYS A 196 18.14 4.45 -25.91
CA LYS A 196 16.99 5.36 -26.06
C LYS A 196 16.30 5.72 -24.74
N ARG A 197 16.64 5.06 -23.60
CA ARG A 197 16.03 5.35 -22.30
C ARG A 197 16.31 6.79 -21.85
N TYR A 198 15.31 7.41 -21.27
CA TYR A 198 15.48 8.67 -20.55
C TYR A 198 16.15 8.46 -19.18
N ASP A 199 15.69 7.42 -18.44
CA ASP A 199 16.20 7.04 -17.12
C ASP A 199 17.42 6.11 -17.26
N LYS A 200 18.56 6.63 -17.74
CA LYS A 200 19.85 5.93 -17.81
C LYS A 200 20.93 6.69 -17.06
N GLY A 201 22.02 5.99 -16.66
CA GLY A 201 23.21 6.57 -16.09
C GLY A 201 24.23 6.99 -17.14
N ARG A 202 25.49 7.07 -16.74
CA ARG A 202 26.61 7.48 -17.59
C ARG A 202 26.75 6.62 -18.85
N TYR A 203 26.59 5.31 -18.70
CA TYR A 203 26.60 4.36 -19.79
C TYR A 203 25.21 3.82 -20.08
N TRP A 204 24.95 3.39 -21.30
CA TRP A 204 23.65 2.85 -21.71
C TRP A 204 23.21 1.63 -20.89
N TYR A 205 24.16 0.88 -20.34
CA TYR A 205 23.92 -0.29 -19.49
C TYR A 205 23.79 0.03 -18.00
N ASN A 206 23.93 1.29 -17.59
CA ASN A 206 23.74 1.69 -16.22
C ASN A 206 22.28 2.08 -15.91
N LEU A 207 21.88 1.85 -14.68
CA LEU A 207 20.71 2.51 -14.09
C LEU A 207 21.04 4.00 -13.87
N ARG A 208 20.00 4.84 -13.78
CA ARG A 208 20.19 6.25 -13.41
C ARG A 208 20.77 6.38 -12.01
N SER A 209 21.42 7.49 -11.73
CA SER A 209 21.95 7.81 -10.41
C SER A 209 20.86 7.78 -9.33
N CYS A 210 21.14 7.14 -8.21
CA CYS A 210 20.31 7.04 -7.01
C CYS A 210 21.09 7.51 -5.79
N LYS A 211 20.74 8.67 -5.22
CA LYS A 211 21.47 9.26 -4.07
C LYS A 211 21.26 8.51 -2.76
N TYR A 212 20.25 7.67 -2.69
CA TYR A 212 19.84 6.90 -1.50
C TYR A 212 19.97 5.39 -1.73
N ASP A 213 20.86 5.00 -2.60
CA ASP A 213 21.05 3.60 -3.00
C ASP A 213 21.45 2.71 -1.82
N ASP A 214 22.29 3.22 -0.92
CA ASP A 214 22.73 2.55 0.30
C ASP A 214 21.58 2.23 1.28
N LEU A 215 20.45 2.94 1.19
CA LEU A 215 19.30 2.72 2.07
C LEU A 215 18.57 1.41 1.75
N PHE A 216 18.71 0.85 0.54
CA PHE A 216 18.15 -0.46 0.23
C PHE A 216 18.86 -1.60 0.97
N GLU A 217 20.11 -1.42 1.36
CA GLU A 217 20.91 -2.42 2.12
C GLU A 217 20.70 -2.32 3.64
N LYS A 218 19.96 -1.31 4.12
CA LYS A 218 19.63 -1.10 5.53
C LYS A 218 18.24 -1.62 5.87
N GLU A 219 17.96 -1.78 7.15
CA GLU A 219 16.60 -1.98 7.65
C GLU A 219 15.70 -0.84 7.19
N LYS A 220 14.49 -1.18 6.80
CA LYS A 220 13.54 -0.23 6.22
C LYS A 220 12.10 -0.71 6.30
N ILE A 221 11.18 0.19 6.08
CA ILE A 221 9.79 -0.15 5.80
C ILE A 221 9.57 -0.03 4.29
N ILE A 222 8.94 -1.02 3.70
CA ILE A 222 8.58 -1.05 2.28
C ILE A 222 7.06 -0.93 2.16
N TYR A 223 6.56 -0.17 1.16
CA TYR A 223 5.14 -0.08 0.88
C TYR A 223 4.83 0.19 -0.60
N SER A 224 3.61 -0.15 -1.02
CA SER A 224 3.13 0.04 -2.39
C SER A 224 2.47 1.40 -2.60
N GLU A 225 2.53 1.93 -3.83
CA GLU A 225 1.91 3.21 -4.18
C GLU A 225 0.37 3.16 -4.19
N ILE A 226 -0.22 2.06 -4.66
CA ILE A 226 -1.68 1.95 -4.82
C ILE A 226 -2.16 0.67 -4.15
N VAL A 227 -2.93 0.82 -3.08
CA VAL A 227 -3.50 -0.29 -2.30
C VAL A 227 -4.83 0.14 -1.68
N PRO A 228 -5.77 -0.81 -1.42
CA PRO A 228 -7.06 -0.49 -0.80
C PRO A 228 -6.95 -0.12 0.69
N GLU A 229 -5.93 -0.62 1.36
CA GLU A 229 -5.67 -0.47 2.79
C GLU A 229 -4.16 -0.31 3.04
N PRO A 230 -3.70 0.11 4.23
CA PRO A 230 -2.27 0.19 4.54
C PRO A 230 -1.57 -1.17 4.37
N ARG A 231 -0.47 -1.18 3.62
CA ARG A 231 0.38 -2.36 3.40
C ARG A 231 1.83 -1.97 3.56
N PHE A 232 2.21 -1.72 4.79
CA PHE A 232 3.57 -1.43 5.18
C PHE A 232 4.21 -2.69 5.74
N VAL A 233 5.45 -3.00 5.36
CA VAL A 233 6.19 -4.17 5.81
C VAL A 233 7.57 -3.76 6.25
N TYR A 234 7.99 -4.22 7.43
CA TYR A 234 9.37 -4.14 7.88
C TYR A 234 10.24 -5.11 7.09
N ASP A 235 11.38 -4.66 6.61
CA ASP A 235 12.35 -5.44 5.83
C ASP A 235 13.76 -5.29 6.37
N ASP A 236 14.35 -6.40 6.81
CA ASP A 236 15.74 -6.60 7.18
C ASP A 236 16.49 -7.53 6.18
N ASN A 237 15.80 -8.02 5.15
CA ASN A 237 16.33 -8.94 4.15
C ASN A 237 16.95 -8.23 2.93
N LYS A 238 17.10 -6.92 3.01
CA LYS A 238 17.75 -6.10 1.98
C LYS A 238 17.09 -6.19 0.60
N TYR A 239 15.78 -6.29 0.55
CA TYR A 239 15.06 -6.24 -0.70
C TYR A 239 15.18 -4.87 -1.35
N TYR A 240 15.44 -4.88 -2.65
CA TYR A 240 15.29 -3.70 -3.50
C TYR A 240 13.84 -3.54 -3.92
N MET A 241 13.40 -2.31 -4.08
CA MET A 241 12.02 -1.99 -4.46
C MET A 241 12.00 -1.41 -5.87
N GLY A 242 11.12 -1.93 -6.73
CA GLY A 242 10.86 -1.37 -8.04
C GLY A 242 10.02 -0.09 -8.00
N ALA A 243 9.89 0.60 -9.12
CA ALA A 243 9.27 1.93 -9.26
C ALA A 243 7.79 2.04 -8.81
N THR A 244 7.13 0.92 -8.49
CA THR A 244 5.72 0.87 -8.05
C THR A 244 5.56 0.93 -6.53
N GLY A 245 6.63 1.17 -5.79
CA GLY A 245 6.60 1.29 -4.34
C GLY A 245 7.68 2.22 -3.82
N PHE A 246 7.78 2.26 -2.50
CA PHE A 246 8.62 3.19 -1.74
C PHE A 246 9.35 2.43 -0.64
N ILE A 247 10.45 3.01 -0.19
CA ILE A 247 11.14 2.65 1.05
C ILE A 247 11.07 3.82 2.03
N LEU A 248 11.05 3.49 3.31
CA LEU A 248 11.06 4.44 4.41
C LEU A 248 12.11 3.99 5.42
N ASN A 249 13.04 4.88 5.74
CA ASN A 249 14.14 4.66 6.67
C ASN A 249 14.14 5.72 7.75
N SER A 250 14.65 5.39 8.92
CA SER A 250 14.93 6.29 10.02
C SER A 250 16.17 5.81 10.77
N THR A 251 16.91 6.73 11.38
CA THR A 251 18.02 6.43 12.29
C THR A 251 17.65 6.65 13.75
N GLU A 252 16.59 7.41 14.02
CA GLU A 252 16.17 7.79 15.37
C GLU A 252 14.92 7.04 15.84
N ILE A 253 14.03 6.65 14.91
CA ILE A 253 12.74 6.04 15.24
C ILE A 253 12.82 4.52 15.02
N ASN A 254 12.38 3.76 16.00
CA ASN A 254 12.23 2.31 15.86
C ASN A 254 11.27 1.96 14.71
N LEU A 255 11.80 1.31 13.67
CA LEU A 255 11.02 1.00 12.46
C LEU A 255 9.88 0.02 12.72
N LYS A 256 9.99 -0.87 13.70
CA LYS A 256 8.90 -1.78 14.07
C LYS A 256 7.78 -1.01 14.78
N TYR A 257 8.12 -0.06 15.65
CA TYR A 257 7.14 0.86 16.20
C TYR A 257 6.45 1.66 15.09
N LEU A 258 7.23 2.25 14.19
CA LEU A 258 6.68 3.05 13.09
C LEU A 258 5.75 2.24 12.17
N VAL A 259 6.12 1.01 11.82
CA VAL A 259 5.26 0.16 10.96
C VAL A 259 3.97 -0.23 11.67
N SER A 260 3.97 -0.37 13.01
CA SER A 260 2.76 -0.61 13.79
C SER A 260 1.77 0.54 13.65
N LEU A 261 2.25 1.77 13.76
CA LEU A 261 1.45 2.98 13.57
C LEU A 261 0.92 3.08 12.14
N LEU A 262 1.79 2.93 11.14
CA LEU A 262 1.44 3.06 9.72
C LEU A 262 0.40 2.04 9.24
N ASN A 263 0.36 0.85 9.86
CA ASN A 263 -0.65 -0.18 9.58
C ASN A 263 -1.86 -0.14 10.52
N SER A 264 -1.90 0.81 11.46
CA SER A 264 -3.01 0.92 12.42
C SER A 264 -4.30 1.42 11.76
N LYS A 265 -5.42 1.02 12.34
CA LYS A 265 -6.73 1.56 11.97
C LYS A 265 -6.79 3.08 12.17
N LEU A 266 -6.18 3.61 13.25
CA LEU A 266 -6.12 5.04 13.53
C LEU A 266 -5.51 5.83 12.39
N LEU A 267 -4.27 5.49 11.98
CA LEU A 267 -3.60 6.24 10.92
C LEU A 267 -4.20 5.96 9.54
N PHE A 268 -4.80 4.80 9.30
CA PHE A 268 -5.58 4.56 8.09
C PHE A 268 -6.81 5.46 8.02
N TRP A 269 -7.58 5.54 9.11
CA TRP A 269 -8.72 6.44 9.22
C TRP A 269 -8.30 7.90 8.97
N TYR A 270 -7.21 8.34 9.60
CA TYR A 270 -6.68 9.68 9.38
C TYR A 270 -6.24 9.90 7.92
N PHE A 271 -5.59 8.91 7.30
CA PHE A 271 -5.08 8.97 5.93
C PHE A 271 -6.18 9.06 4.87
N LYS A 272 -7.34 8.45 5.09
CA LYS A 272 -8.47 8.46 4.13
C LYS A 272 -8.82 9.86 3.63
N ASP A 273 -8.72 10.86 4.48
CA ASP A 273 -9.09 12.23 4.14
C ASP A 273 -7.98 12.99 3.43
N ILE A 274 -6.73 12.71 3.75
CA ILE A 274 -5.57 13.37 3.14
C ILE A 274 -5.08 12.65 1.88
N GLY A 275 -5.30 11.34 1.80
CA GLY A 275 -4.88 10.50 0.67
C GLY A 275 -5.74 10.72 -0.58
N TYR A 276 -5.16 10.39 -1.74
CA TYR A 276 -5.92 10.44 -2.99
C TYR A 276 -6.67 9.13 -3.20
N ASN A 277 -8.00 9.19 -3.09
CA ASN A 277 -8.89 8.05 -3.32
C ASN A 277 -9.06 7.80 -4.84
N LEU A 278 -8.87 6.56 -5.28
CA LEU A 278 -8.99 6.09 -6.66
C LEU A 278 -10.32 5.36 -6.92
N GLY A 279 -11.30 5.52 -6.03
CA GLY A 279 -12.53 4.75 -6.02
C GLY A 279 -12.26 3.28 -5.68
N GLY A 280 -13.01 2.33 -6.22
CA GLY A 280 -12.86 0.89 -5.95
C GLY A 280 -11.45 0.29 -6.18
N LYS A 281 -10.46 1.09 -6.56
CA LYS A 281 -9.05 0.70 -6.68
C LYS A 281 -8.23 1.01 -5.42
N GLY A 282 -8.81 1.66 -4.41
CA GLY A 282 -8.17 2.05 -3.17
C GLY A 282 -7.53 3.43 -3.20
N PHE A 283 -6.47 3.61 -2.44
CA PHE A 283 -5.82 4.90 -2.20
C PHE A 283 -4.41 4.95 -2.79
N ARG A 284 -3.97 6.16 -3.09
CA ARG A 284 -2.60 6.41 -3.57
C ARG A 284 -1.72 6.89 -2.42
N TYR A 285 -0.80 6.04 -1.98
CA TYR A 285 0.14 6.26 -0.88
C TYR A 285 1.42 6.97 -1.36
N LYS A 286 1.28 8.16 -1.95
CA LYS A 286 2.45 8.96 -2.34
C LYS A 286 3.12 9.59 -1.12
N LYS A 287 4.45 9.82 -1.24
CA LYS A 287 5.26 10.51 -0.25
C LYS A 287 4.57 11.77 0.31
N ILE A 288 4.06 12.66 -0.55
CA ILE A 288 3.39 13.91 -0.17
C ILE A 288 2.18 13.72 0.77
N PHE A 289 1.52 12.57 0.74
CA PHE A 289 0.41 12.26 1.63
C PHE A 289 0.90 11.59 2.92
N ILE A 290 1.83 10.65 2.80
CA ILE A 290 2.40 9.94 3.95
C ILE A 290 3.15 10.91 4.87
N GLU A 291 3.85 11.89 4.34
CA GLU A 291 4.56 12.92 5.09
C GLU A 291 3.66 13.78 6.00
N GLN A 292 2.34 13.74 5.80
CA GLN A 292 1.35 14.47 6.60
C GLN A 292 0.77 13.65 7.76
N LEU A 293 1.15 12.38 7.90
CA LEU A 293 0.67 11.55 9.01
C LEU A 293 1.30 12.01 10.32
N PRO A 294 0.49 12.23 11.37
CA PRO A 294 0.96 12.62 12.69
C PRO A 294 1.44 11.37 13.46
N ILE A 295 2.74 11.24 13.66
CA ILE A 295 3.37 10.18 14.43
C ILE A 295 3.55 10.65 15.86
N LYS A 296 2.94 9.96 16.80
CA LYS A 296 3.16 10.23 18.23
C LYS A 296 4.33 9.41 18.73
N THR A 297 5.29 10.05 19.35
CA THR A 297 6.36 9.37 20.10
C THR A 297 5.82 8.92 21.46
N THR A 298 6.37 7.86 22.00
CA THR A 298 6.02 7.32 23.33
C THR A 298 7.30 6.95 24.09
N ASP A 299 7.18 6.43 25.29
CA ASP A 299 8.30 5.91 26.04
C ASP A 299 8.86 4.61 25.43
N SER A 300 10.14 4.34 25.67
CA SER A 300 10.85 3.18 25.12
C SER A 300 10.22 1.84 25.55
N TYR A 301 9.55 1.76 26.70
CA TYR A 301 8.88 0.56 27.15
C TYR A 301 7.68 0.23 26.26
N THR A 302 6.84 1.22 25.99
CA THR A 302 5.68 1.10 25.10
C THR A 302 6.09 0.81 23.66
N GLU A 303 7.16 1.46 23.16
CA GLU A 303 7.73 1.17 21.83
C GLU A 303 8.19 -0.28 21.71
N ASN A 304 8.89 -0.80 22.72
CA ASN A 304 9.36 -2.20 22.73
C ASN A 304 8.22 -3.20 22.77
N ILE A 305 7.15 -2.96 23.53
CA ILE A 305 5.98 -3.85 23.52
C ILE A 305 5.34 -3.89 22.12
N LEU A 306 5.21 -2.76 21.44
CA LEU A 306 4.69 -2.72 20.08
C LEU A 306 5.65 -3.40 19.08
N ALA A 307 6.95 -3.20 19.24
CA ALA A 307 7.95 -3.89 18.42
C ALA A 307 7.89 -5.42 18.59
N ASP A 308 7.73 -5.92 19.82
CA ASP A 308 7.57 -7.35 20.10
C ASP A 308 6.27 -7.92 19.49
N LEU A 309 5.17 -7.16 19.52
CA LEU A 309 3.93 -7.55 18.82
C LEU A 309 4.15 -7.65 17.31
N ILE A 310 4.90 -6.71 16.72
CA ILE A 310 5.23 -6.76 15.30
C ILE A 310 6.11 -7.97 14.98
N ASP A 311 7.09 -8.30 15.82
CA ASP A 311 7.91 -9.49 15.61
C ASP A 311 7.06 -10.77 15.59
N GLN A 312 6.08 -10.88 16.48
CA GLN A 312 5.14 -12.02 16.48
C GLN A 312 4.26 -12.01 15.20
N ILE A 313 3.73 -10.86 14.79
CA ILE A 313 2.94 -10.73 13.57
C ILE A 313 3.77 -11.12 12.34
N LEU A 314 5.02 -10.68 12.26
CA LEU A 314 5.94 -11.02 11.16
C LEU A 314 6.27 -12.51 11.16
N LEU A 315 6.51 -13.12 12.33
CA LEU A 315 6.76 -14.56 12.46
C LEU A 315 5.55 -15.39 11.99
N TYR A 316 4.34 -15.05 12.42
CA TYR A 316 3.14 -15.76 11.98
C TYR A 316 2.87 -15.58 10.47
N ASN A 317 3.14 -14.41 9.91
CA ASN A 317 3.06 -14.20 8.46
C ASN A 317 4.15 -14.96 7.70
N LYS A 318 5.36 -15.08 8.23
CA LYS A 318 6.41 -15.93 7.67
C LYS A 318 5.95 -17.39 7.64
N ASN A 319 5.45 -17.92 8.76
CA ASN A 319 4.91 -19.28 8.84
C ASN A 319 3.74 -19.50 7.85
N PHE A 320 2.91 -18.45 7.63
CA PHE A 320 1.83 -18.48 6.65
C PHE A 320 2.38 -18.64 5.23
N VAL A 321 3.41 -17.87 4.85
CA VAL A 321 4.05 -17.93 3.53
C VAL A 321 4.73 -19.30 3.36
N GLU A 322 5.51 -19.75 4.33
CA GLU A 322 6.19 -21.07 4.29
C GLU A 322 5.18 -22.22 4.11
N GLU A 323 4.03 -22.18 4.79
CA GLU A 323 2.99 -23.19 4.63
C GLU A 323 2.36 -23.14 3.23
N THR A 324 2.11 -21.94 2.70
CA THR A 324 1.55 -21.79 1.35
C THR A 324 2.51 -22.27 0.28
N ASP A 325 3.80 -21.96 0.42
CA ASP A 325 4.84 -22.35 -0.53
C ASP A 325 5.05 -23.89 -0.49
N SER A 326 5.17 -24.47 0.71
CA SER A 326 5.27 -25.93 0.90
C SER A 326 4.05 -26.67 0.32
N PHE A 327 2.85 -26.11 0.42
CA PHE A 327 1.68 -26.72 -0.17
C PHE A 327 1.69 -26.62 -1.70
N GLN A 328 2.18 -25.52 -2.27
CA GLN A 328 2.32 -25.35 -3.72
C GLN A 328 3.39 -26.29 -4.29
N GLU A 329 4.52 -26.47 -3.59
CA GLU A 329 5.55 -27.46 -3.93
C GLU A 329 4.96 -28.88 -3.93
N PHE A 330 4.20 -29.25 -2.89
CA PHE A 330 3.49 -30.52 -2.85
C PHE A 330 2.54 -30.72 -4.05
N LEU A 331 1.83 -29.68 -4.49
CA LEU A 331 0.98 -29.75 -5.67
C LEU A 331 1.79 -30.00 -6.96
N ILE A 332 2.94 -29.41 -7.10
CA ILE A 332 3.83 -29.57 -8.28
C ILE A 332 4.46 -30.96 -8.26
N GLU A 333 5.11 -31.33 -7.15
CA GLU A 333 5.95 -32.52 -7.07
C GLU A 333 5.16 -33.83 -6.95
N MET A 334 4.11 -33.81 -6.11
CA MET A 334 3.36 -35.03 -5.80
C MET A 334 2.08 -35.19 -6.62
N MET A 335 1.52 -34.07 -7.10
CA MET A 335 0.26 -34.07 -7.84
C MET A 335 0.42 -33.74 -9.31
N ASP A 336 1.63 -33.57 -9.81
CA ASP A 336 1.96 -33.22 -11.21
C ASP A 336 1.25 -31.95 -11.73
N VAL A 337 0.93 -31.00 -10.85
CA VAL A 337 0.30 -29.75 -11.25
C VAL A 337 1.27 -28.92 -12.10
N GLN A 338 0.93 -28.71 -13.36
CA GLN A 338 1.81 -28.06 -14.34
C GLN A 338 1.99 -26.56 -14.09
N LYS A 339 0.98 -25.93 -13.47
CA LYS A 339 1.02 -24.49 -13.18
C LYS A 339 0.19 -24.16 -11.95
N ILE A 340 0.80 -23.39 -11.05
CA ILE A 340 0.05 -22.78 -9.94
C ILE A 340 -0.73 -21.58 -10.47
N SER A 341 -2.05 -21.75 -10.58
CA SER A 341 -2.96 -20.65 -10.95
C SER A 341 -3.17 -19.71 -9.74
N THR A 342 -3.64 -18.48 -9.98
CA THR A 342 -4.00 -17.54 -8.91
C THR A 342 -5.01 -18.13 -7.92
N LYS A 343 -5.87 -19.07 -8.36
CA LYS A 343 -6.77 -19.78 -7.45
C LYS A 343 -6.03 -20.77 -6.57
N LEU A 344 -5.06 -21.49 -7.12
CA LEU A 344 -4.24 -22.41 -6.33
C LEU A 344 -3.23 -21.65 -5.43
N GLU A 345 -2.77 -20.47 -5.80
CA GLU A 345 -2.01 -19.59 -4.89
C GLU A 345 -2.84 -19.25 -3.63
N ASN A 346 -4.15 -19.14 -3.77
CA ASN A 346 -5.09 -18.78 -2.69
C ASN A 346 -6.03 -19.95 -2.34
N TYR A 347 -5.55 -21.17 -2.40
CA TYR A 347 -6.34 -22.40 -2.23
C TYR A 347 -7.14 -22.44 -0.94
N PHE A 348 -6.63 -21.85 0.14
CA PHE A 348 -7.27 -21.81 1.45
C PHE A 348 -8.59 -21.01 1.48
N ASN A 349 -8.86 -20.22 0.44
CA ASN A 349 -10.14 -19.51 0.23
C ASN A 349 -11.14 -20.34 -0.62
N LEU A 350 -10.74 -21.50 -1.09
CA LEU A 350 -11.62 -22.36 -1.90
C LEU A 350 -12.35 -23.38 -1.00
N SER A 351 -13.55 -23.78 -1.41
CA SER A 351 -14.12 -25.03 -0.88
C SER A 351 -13.38 -26.23 -1.48
N LEU A 352 -13.37 -27.36 -0.78
CA LEU A 352 -12.71 -28.58 -1.24
C LEU A 352 -13.09 -28.96 -2.68
N ASN A 353 -14.38 -28.89 -3.03
CA ASN A 353 -14.85 -29.21 -4.37
C ASN A 353 -14.30 -28.24 -5.44
N ARG A 354 -14.20 -26.94 -5.14
CA ARG A 354 -13.60 -25.95 -6.04
C ARG A 354 -12.10 -26.13 -6.16
N PHE A 355 -11.44 -26.46 -5.06
CA PHE A 355 -10.02 -26.76 -5.03
C PHE A 355 -9.70 -27.97 -5.93
N LEU A 356 -10.36 -29.13 -5.72
CA LEU A 356 -10.15 -30.33 -6.53
C LEU A 356 -10.42 -30.09 -8.03
N LYS A 357 -11.46 -29.31 -8.37
CA LYS A 357 -11.72 -28.90 -9.77
C LYS A 357 -10.58 -28.08 -10.35
N GLU A 358 -10.00 -27.18 -9.56
CA GLU A 358 -8.88 -26.34 -10.04
C GLU A 358 -7.60 -27.17 -10.20
N VAL A 359 -7.28 -28.09 -9.28
CA VAL A 359 -6.16 -29.05 -9.41
C VAL A 359 -6.29 -29.85 -10.71
N LYS A 360 -7.46 -30.42 -10.96
CA LYS A 360 -7.73 -31.18 -12.23
C LYS A 360 -7.54 -30.30 -13.46
N LYS A 361 -7.97 -29.04 -13.42
CA LYS A 361 -7.83 -28.09 -14.53
C LYS A 361 -6.38 -27.78 -14.85
N GLN A 362 -5.50 -27.87 -13.87
CA GLN A 362 -4.04 -27.65 -14.02
C GLN A 362 -3.29 -28.98 -14.26
N ASN A 363 -3.98 -30.00 -14.77
CA ASN A 363 -3.48 -31.34 -15.08
C ASN A 363 -2.98 -32.13 -13.86
N GLY A 364 -3.38 -31.73 -12.65
CA GLY A 364 -3.02 -32.47 -11.44
C GLY A 364 -3.61 -33.88 -11.43
N ASN A 365 -2.80 -34.86 -11.02
CA ASN A 365 -3.18 -36.26 -10.95
C ASN A 365 -4.09 -36.52 -9.73
N ILE A 366 -5.40 -36.57 -9.96
CA ILE A 366 -6.41 -36.88 -8.94
C ILE A 366 -7.22 -38.15 -9.29
N ASN A 367 -6.76 -38.94 -10.26
CA ASN A 367 -7.44 -40.19 -10.67
C ASN A 367 -7.06 -41.38 -9.76
N ASP A 368 -5.88 -41.35 -9.15
CA ASP A 368 -5.48 -42.30 -8.14
C ASP A 368 -6.14 -41.95 -6.81
N GLU A 369 -6.91 -42.89 -6.23
CA GLU A 369 -7.64 -42.66 -4.98
C GLU A 369 -6.72 -42.42 -3.79
N ASN A 370 -5.56 -43.10 -3.70
CA ASN A 370 -4.60 -42.91 -2.61
C ASN A 370 -3.96 -41.50 -2.66
N LEU A 371 -3.58 -41.05 -3.86
CA LEU A 371 -3.05 -39.71 -4.07
C LEU A 371 -4.10 -38.64 -3.77
N LYS A 372 -5.35 -38.85 -4.21
CA LYS A 372 -6.46 -37.95 -3.92
C LYS A 372 -6.76 -37.85 -2.42
N ASP A 373 -6.75 -38.99 -1.71
CA ASP A 373 -6.94 -38.99 -0.26
C ASP A 373 -5.79 -38.27 0.48
N SER A 374 -4.55 -38.47 0.05
CA SER A 374 -3.39 -37.75 0.54
C SER A 374 -3.51 -36.24 0.31
N LEU A 375 -3.92 -35.84 -0.90
CA LEU A 375 -4.17 -34.45 -1.25
C LEU A 375 -5.26 -33.82 -0.37
N ILE A 376 -6.39 -34.52 -0.15
CA ILE A 376 -7.48 -34.03 0.70
C ILE A 376 -7.01 -33.85 2.15
N LYS A 377 -6.25 -34.79 2.69
CA LYS A 377 -5.69 -34.69 4.05
C LYS A 377 -4.74 -33.50 4.16
N ARG A 378 -3.80 -33.36 3.21
CA ARG A 378 -2.83 -32.26 3.18
C ARG A 378 -3.51 -30.88 3.01
N TYR A 379 -4.52 -30.79 2.14
CA TYR A 379 -5.34 -29.58 1.96
C TYR A 379 -6.06 -29.17 3.24
N LYS A 380 -6.76 -30.13 3.91
CA LYS A 380 -7.48 -29.82 5.16
C LYS A 380 -6.53 -29.34 6.25
N TYR A 381 -5.42 -30.06 6.45
CA TYR A 381 -4.38 -29.69 7.42
C TYR A 381 -3.85 -28.28 7.16
N SER A 382 -3.49 -27.99 5.91
CA SER A 382 -2.96 -26.69 5.53
C SER A 382 -3.99 -25.56 5.73
N CYS A 383 -5.25 -25.78 5.32
CA CYS A 383 -6.31 -24.80 5.53
C CYS A 383 -6.58 -24.51 7.01
N GLU A 384 -6.56 -25.53 7.88
CA GLU A 384 -6.70 -25.35 9.34
C GLU A 384 -5.55 -24.55 9.93
N LYS A 385 -4.31 -24.92 9.59
CA LYS A 385 -3.10 -24.21 10.02
C LYS A 385 -3.12 -22.75 9.59
N LEU A 386 -3.45 -22.46 8.32
CA LEU A 386 -3.51 -21.10 7.81
C LEU A 386 -4.62 -20.26 8.47
N LYS A 387 -5.79 -20.86 8.75
CA LYS A 387 -6.86 -20.20 9.49
C LYS A 387 -6.45 -19.86 10.92
N GLN A 388 -5.74 -20.79 11.59
CA GLN A 388 -5.23 -20.52 12.94
C GLN A 388 -4.25 -19.35 12.92
N LEU A 389 -3.27 -19.35 11.99
CA LEU A 389 -2.33 -18.24 11.85
C LEU A 389 -3.02 -16.91 11.57
N GLN A 390 -4.06 -16.89 10.72
CA GLN A 390 -4.85 -15.68 10.45
C GLN A 390 -5.58 -15.18 11.70
N SER A 391 -6.15 -16.09 12.50
CA SER A 391 -6.81 -15.76 13.76
C SER A 391 -5.82 -15.16 14.77
N ASP A 392 -4.64 -15.76 14.90
CA ASP A 392 -3.60 -15.31 15.82
C ASP A 392 -3.07 -13.91 15.42
N ILE A 393 -2.86 -13.67 14.12
CA ILE A 393 -2.49 -12.35 13.60
C ILE A 393 -3.57 -11.32 13.93
N LEU A 394 -4.85 -11.65 13.74
CA LEU A 394 -5.96 -10.72 14.02
C LEU A 394 -6.03 -10.36 15.52
N ILE A 395 -5.78 -11.32 16.42
CA ILE A 395 -5.69 -11.07 17.87
C ILE A 395 -4.57 -10.08 18.18
N LEU A 396 -3.39 -10.27 17.59
CA LEU A 396 -2.24 -9.37 17.79
C LEU A 396 -2.50 -7.97 17.20
N GLU A 397 -3.10 -7.89 16.01
CA GLU A 397 -3.50 -6.62 15.41
C GLU A 397 -4.53 -5.87 16.26
N THR A 398 -5.48 -6.59 16.84
CA THR A 398 -6.48 -6.00 17.74
C THR A 398 -5.82 -5.43 18.99
N LYS A 399 -4.87 -6.19 19.60
CA LYS A 399 -4.09 -5.72 20.74
C LYS A 399 -3.25 -4.49 20.38
N MET A 400 -2.58 -4.51 19.23
CA MET A 400 -1.80 -3.38 18.70
C MET A 400 -2.67 -2.13 18.53
N ASN A 401 -3.84 -2.25 17.88
CA ASN A 401 -4.73 -1.09 17.68
C ASN A 401 -5.22 -0.50 19.01
N LYS A 402 -5.59 -1.34 20.00
CA LYS A 402 -5.98 -0.86 21.33
C LYS A 402 -4.87 -0.08 22.01
N MET A 403 -3.62 -0.55 21.93
CA MET A 403 -2.48 0.18 22.47
C MET A 403 -2.26 1.51 21.76
N ILE A 404 -2.39 1.54 20.42
CA ILE A 404 -2.22 2.75 19.63
C ILE A 404 -3.33 3.77 19.98
N TYR A 405 -4.59 3.36 20.13
CA TYR A 405 -5.66 4.23 20.59
C TYR A 405 -5.34 4.85 21.97
N SER A 406 -4.81 4.04 22.89
CA SER A 406 -4.38 4.52 24.21
C SER A 406 -3.22 5.52 24.11
N ILE A 407 -2.22 5.26 23.24
CA ILE A 407 -1.11 6.19 23.00
C ILE A 407 -1.62 7.56 22.56
N TYR A 408 -2.66 7.61 21.69
CA TYR A 408 -3.28 8.86 21.25
C TYR A 408 -4.38 9.37 22.21
N ASN A 409 -4.50 8.82 23.42
CA ASN A 409 -5.47 9.19 24.45
C ASN A 409 -6.90 9.25 23.93
N LEU A 410 -7.32 8.28 23.10
CA LEU A 410 -8.68 8.19 22.59
C LEU A 410 -9.59 7.54 23.63
N ASN A 411 -10.81 8.10 23.77
CA ASN A 411 -11.89 7.50 24.54
C ASN A 411 -12.70 6.49 23.70
N GLU A 412 -13.66 5.80 24.32
CA GLU A 412 -14.46 4.76 23.67
C GLU A 412 -15.33 5.32 22.52
N GLU A 413 -15.92 6.50 22.67
CA GLU A 413 -16.72 7.16 21.63
C GLU A 413 -15.88 7.52 20.40
N GLU A 414 -14.66 8.03 20.61
CA GLU A 414 -13.73 8.37 19.55
C GLU A 414 -13.22 7.11 18.80
N ILE A 415 -13.03 6.01 19.52
CA ILE A 415 -12.68 4.72 18.93
C ILE A 415 -13.85 4.19 18.09
N GLU A 416 -15.09 4.27 18.59
CA GLU A 416 -16.29 3.84 17.86
C GLU A 416 -16.46 4.62 16.54
N ILE A 417 -16.23 5.93 16.55
CA ILE A 417 -16.23 6.76 15.32
C ILE A 417 -15.25 6.19 14.29
N ILE A 418 -14.01 5.88 14.70
CA ILE A 418 -12.97 5.35 13.81
C ILE A 418 -13.36 3.98 13.26
N GLU A 419 -13.78 3.06 14.12
CA GLU A 419 -14.13 1.69 13.75
C GLU A 419 -15.33 1.66 12.80
N THR A 420 -16.40 2.37 13.14
CA THR A 420 -17.62 2.46 12.31
C THR A 420 -17.34 3.07 10.94
N ASP A 421 -16.53 4.14 10.86
CA ASP A 421 -16.20 4.78 9.59
C ASP A 421 -15.30 3.90 8.70
N LEU A 422 -14.53 3.00 9.31
CA LEU A 422 -13.71 2.02 8.56
C LEU A 422 -14.52 0.81 8.10
N GLU A 423 -15.57 0.41 8.79
CA GLU A 423 -16.45 -0.70 8.37
C GLU A 423 -17.31 -0.35 7.15
N ASN A 424 -17.54 0.94 6.89
CA ASN A 424 -18.34 1.44 5.77
C ASN A 424 -17.54 1.62 4.46
N ILE A 425 -16.32 1.05 4.35
CA ILE A 425 -15.47 1.06 3.16
C ILE A 425 -15.61 -0.26 2.38
#